data_e340bf869fdaaaec745bda2d7838b0c6
#
_entry.id   e340bf869fdaaaec745bda2d7838b0c6
#
_cell.length_a   1.000
_cell.length_b   1.000
_cell.length_c   1.000
_cell.angle_alpha   90.00
_cell.angle_beta   90.00
_cell.angle_gamma   90.00
#
_symmetry.space_group_name_H-M   'P 1'
#
loop_
_entity.id
_entity.type
_entity.pdbx_description
1 polymer ?
#
loop_
_entity_poly.entity_id
_entity_poly.type
_entity_poly.pdbx_seq_one_letter_code
_entity_poly.pdbx_strand_id
1 'polypeptide(L)'
;MQTGMFTETAVKTTGSAMPVMESFATSADQGVSEEFLRQGYIIRDVDRPDVLEALRHRVVEMACEYLGVDLPQDDGEFLNSIHANLAIQKVNAFRVALYNLLNGQSWFRPSYFWLGKSALETLVGNELAMQSRVNLSIQMPNDESSVLDVHSDTFDAETPFQVVEWLPLVDVYDTKSMFILPPPANQAAFLNVKPLLEQGGPARVFHEVKDQLVWLRVPYGKVLIFTPNLLHGNIVNRVPETRWSFNARFKGLFTPYGGPAKSLGGYYLPITTKAVSRVGMAYRAPEGFNA
;
A
#
# COMPACT_ATOMS: atom_id res chain seq x y z
N MET A 1 46.75 -59.92 44.79
CA MET A 1 46.68 -58.50 44.40
C MET A 1 45.71 -58.44 43.23
N GLN A 2 44.46 -58.07 43.51
CA GLN A 2 43.42 -57.87 42.47
C GLN A 2 43.23 -56.39 42.25
N THR A 3 43.55 -55.93 41.07
CA THR A 3 43.31 -54.57 40.60
C THR A 3 41.90 -54.45 40.10
N GLY A 4 41.03 -53.75 40.82
CA GLY A 4 39.68 -53.46 40.42
C GLY A 4 39.67 -52.41 39.33
N MET A 5 39.03 -52.72 38.24
CA MET A 5 38.79 -51.88 37.07
C MET A 5 37.51 -51.06 37.31
N PHE A 6 37.62 -49.80 37.56
CA PHE A 6 36.49 -48.90 37.60
C PHE A 6 36.06 -48.60 36.17
N THR A 7 34.88 -49.08 35.77
CA THR A 7 34.21 -48.69 34.54
C THR A 7 33.50 -47.37 34.76
N GLU A 8 33.99 -46.30 34.13
CA GLU A 8 33.39 -44.99 34.09
C GLU A 8 32.15 -45.02 33.18
N THR A 9 30.97 -44.99 33.78
CA THR A 9 29.72 -44.93 33.04
C THR A 9 29.52 -43.49 32.59
N ALA A 10 29.76 -43.22 31.29
CA ALA A 10 29.49 -41.92 30.68
C ALA A 10 27.97 -41.66 30.73
N VAL A 11 27.55 -40.72 31.57
CA VAL A 11 26.20 -40.16 31.58
C VAL A 11 26.06 -39.31 30.29
N LYS A 12 25.32 -39.85 29.31
CA LYS A 12 24.84 -39.08 28.16
C LYS A 12 23.83 -38.04 28.66
N THR A 13 24.27 -36.85 28.93
CA THR A 13 23.38 -35.69 29.03
C THR A 13 22.82 -35.40 27.65
N THR A 14 21.57 -35.81 27.41
CA THR A 14 20.76 -35.31 26.31
C THR A 14 20.41 -33.83 26.63
N GLY A 15 21.36 -32.96 26.42
CA GLY A 15 21.13 -31.53 26.50
C GLY A 15 20.22 -31.16 25.36
N SER A 16 18.97 -30.88 25.65
CA SER A 16 18.12 -30.08 24.74
C SER A 16 18.89 -28.78 24.49
N ALA A 17 19.34 -28.57 23.24
CA ALA A 17 19.99 -27.35 22.87
C ALA A 17 19.00 -26.20 23.20
N MET A 18 19.44 -25.22 24.01
CA MET A 18 18.63 -24.03 24.26
C MET A 18 18.36 -23.37 22.91
N PRO A 19 17.08 -23.03 22.65
CA PRO A 19 16.75 -22.27 21.42
C PRO A 19 17.46 -20.92 21.51
N VAL A 20 18.47 -20.72 20.68
CA VAL A 20 19.16 -19.43 20.53
C VAL A 20 18.52 -18.69 19.39
N MET A 21 18.04 -17.46 19.65
CA MET A 21 17.51 -16.57 18.61
C MET A 21 18.67 -15.80 17.99
N GLU A 22 18.90 -16.00 16.69
CA GLU A 22 19.99 -15.35 15.94
C GLU A 22 19.53 -14.08 15.21
N SER A 23 18.22 -13.76 15.23
CA SER A 23 17.62 -12.61 14.57
C SER A 23 16.58 -11.96 15.46
N PHE A 24 16.41 -10.63 15.31
CA PHE A 24 15.33 -9.87 15.94
C PHE A 24 14.00 -9.94 15.13
N ALA A 25 14.01 -10.50 13.93
CA ALA A 25 12.85 -10.70 13.07
C ALA A 25 12.58 -12.21 12.86
N THR A 26 11.32 -12.56 12.67
CA THR A 26 10.96 -13.94 12.28
C THR A 26 11.41 -14.23 10.86
N SER A 27 11.60 -15.50 10.50
CA SER A 27 11.93 -15.87 9.11
C SER A 27 10.86 -15.43 8.10
N ALA A 28 9.60 -15.39 8.52
CA ALA A 28 8.50 -14.89 7.69
C ALA A 28 8.63 -13.38 7.43
N ASP A 29 8.92 -12.58 8.47
CA ASP A 29 9.12 -11.12 8.32
C ASP A 29 10.36 -10.80 7.48
N GLN A 30 11.43 -11.58 7.65
CA GLN A 30 12.63 -11.47 6.82
C GLN A 30 12.32 -11.72 5.34
N GLY A 31 11.58 -12.80 5.03
CA GLY A 31 11.19 -13.13 3.66
C GLY A 31 10.35 -12.01 3.00
N VAL A 32 9.39 -11.44 3.74
CA VAL A 32 8.60 -10.28 3.26
C VAL A 32 9.50 -9.08 3.00
N SER A 33 10.40 -8.77 3.92
CA SER A 33 11.33 -7.64 3.82
C SER A 33 12.30 -7.79 2.65
N GLU A 34 12.88 -8.98 2.46
CA GLU A 34 13.78 -9.29 1.35
C GLU A 34 13.08 -9.18 -0.01
N GLU A 35 11.84 -9.69 -0.12
CA GLU A 35 11.04 -9.53 -1.32
C GLU A 35 10.78 -8.07 -1.63
N PHE A 36 10.36 -7.29 -0.64
CA PHE A 36 10.11 -5.85 -0.80
C PHE A 36 11.37 -5.09 -1.20
N LEU A 37 12.52 -5.36 -0.57
CA LEU A 37 13.80 -4.72 -0.91
C LEU A 37 14.26 -5.07 -2.32
N ARG A 38 14.02 -6.31 -2.78
CA ARG A 38 14.44 -6.78 -4.11
C ARG A 38 13.65 -6.15 -5.23
N GLN A 39 12.32 -6.03 -5.10
CA GLN A 39 11.44 -5.59 -6.18
C GLN A 39 10.70 -4.28 -5.91
N GLY A 40 10.79 -3.75 -4.68
CA GLY A 40 10.16 -2.50 -4.27
C GLY A 40 8.67 -2.58 -4.01
N TYR A 41 8.07 -3.76 -4.09
CA TYR A 41 6.67 -4.02 -3.81
C TYR A 41 6.43 -5.46 -3.35
N ILE A 42 5.28 -5.72 -2.76
CA ILE A 42 4.75 -7.06 -2.48
C ILE A 42 3.26 -7.12 -2.84
N ILE A 43 2.78 -8.31 -3.20
CA ILE A 43 1.35 -8.60 -3.36
C ILE A 43 1.00 -9.71 -2.39
N ARG A 44 0.00 -9.50 -1.55
CA ARG A 44 -0.43 -10.44 -0.49
C ARG A 44 -1.94 -10.62 -0.53
N ASP A 45 -2.41 -11.73 0.03
CA ASP A 45 -3.82 -11.86 0.36
C ASP A 45 -4.19 -10.81 1.41
N VAL A 46 -5.40 -10.27 1.34
CA VAL A 46 -5.88 -9.36 2.37
C VAL A 46 -6.04 -10.11 3.70
N ASP A 47 -5.72 -9.46 4.81
CA ASP A 47 -5.82 -10.07 6.15
C ASP A 47 -7.28 -10.38 6.54
N ARG A 48 -8.24 -9.65 5.96
CA ARG A 48 -9.67 -9.71 6.32
C ARG A 48 -10.55 -9.73 5.05
N PRO A 49 -10.71 -10.91 4.40
CA PRO A 49 -11.56 -11.06 3.22
C PRO A 49 -13.03 -10.66 3.47
N ASP A 50 -13.54 -10.92 4.67
CA ASP A 50 -14.88 -10.52 5.13
C ASP A 50 -15.07 -8.99 5.14
N VAL A 51 -14.05 -8.26 5.58
CA VAL A 51 -14.05 -6.78 5.57
C VAL A 51 -13.97 -6.24 4.15
N LEU A 52 -13.16 -6.88 3.29
CA LEU A 52 -13.07 -6.49 1.87
C LEU A 52 -14.40 -6.67 1.14
N GLU A 53 -15.07 -7.79 1.35
CA GLU A 53 -16.39 -8.06 0.75
C GLU A 53 -17.41 -7.02 1.20
N ALA A 54 -17.54 -6.78 2.50
CA ALA A 54 -18.42 -5.77 3.06
C ALA A 54 -18.09 -4.36 2.53
N LEU A 55 -16.80 -4.01 2.42
CA LEU A 55 -16.37 -2.72 1.89
C LEU A 55 -16.76 -2.56 0.41
N ARG A 56 -16.52 -3.59 -0.42
CA ARG A 56 -16.93 -3.58 -1.83
C ARG A 56 -18.44 -3.41 -1.98
N HIS A 57 -19.22 -4.17 -1.21
CA HIS A 57 -20.68 -4.07 -1.23
C HIS A 57 -21.16 -2.65 -0.88
N ARG A 58 -20.59 -2.01 0.16
CA ARG A 58 -20.91 -0.62 0.54
C ARG A 58 -20.55 0.39 -0.56
N VAL A 59 -19.47 0.17 -1.29
CA VAL A 59 -19.13 0.99 -2.46
C VAL A 59 -20.17 0.86 -3.55
N VAL A 60 -20.64 -0.36 -3.82
CA VAL A 60 -21.69 -0.63 -4.81
C VAL A 60 -23.02 0.01 -4.39
N GLU A 61 -23.43 -0.13 -3.13
CA GLU A 61 -24.64 0.53 -2.61
C GLU A 61 -24.60 2.05 -2.84
N MET A 62 -23.50 2.70 -2.46
CA MET A 62 -23.34 4.15 -2.66
C MET A 62 -23.30 4.54 -4.14
N ALA A 63 -22.73 3.68 -5.00
CA ALA A 63 -22.71 3.91 -6.43
C ALA A 63 -24.12 3.81 -7.04
N CYS A 64 -24.89 2.79 -6.66
CA CYS A 64 -26.25 2.60 -7.09
C CYS A 64 -27.17 3.75 -6.63
N GLU A 65 -27.03 4.18 -5.37
CA GLU A 65 -27.78 5.34 -4.85
C GLU A 65 -27.48 6.61 -5.65
N TYR A 66 -26.20 6.88 -5.93
CA TYR A 66 -25.81 8.04 -6.75
C TYR A 66 -26.36 7.99 -8.17
N LEU A 67 -26.37 6.82 -8.78
CA LEU A 67 -26.84 6.62 -10.17
C LEU A 67 -28.35 6.48 -10.28
N GLY A 68 -29.06 6.23 -9.17
CA GLY A 68 -30.49 5.96 -9.15
C GLY A 68 -30.84 4.61 -9.80
N VAL A 69 -30.01 3.58 -9.61
CA VAL A 69 -30.20 2.22 -10.13
C VAL A 69 -30.35 1.21 -9.00
N ASP A 70 -30.99 0.07 -9.29
CA ASP A 70 -31.15 -1.01 -8.34
C ASP A 70 -29.82 -1.69 -8.01
N LEU A 71 -29.77 -2.32 -6.83
CA LEU A 71 -28.62 -3.12 -6.42
C LEU A 71 -28.41 -4.33 -7.35
N PRO A 72 -27.17 -4.59 -7.78
CA PRO A 72 -26.86 -5.72 -8.64
C PRO A 72 -26.87 -7.04 -7.86
N GLN A 73 -26.91 -8.16 -8.58
CA GLN A 73 -26.72 -9.49 -8.01
C GLN A 73 -25.23 -9.80 -7.76
N ASP A 74 -24.33 -9.22 -8.55
CA ASP A 74 -22.88 -9.38 -8.47
C ASP A 74 -22.20 -8.00 -8.44
N ASP A 75 -21.58 -7.70 -7.31
CA ASP A 75 -20.87 -6.45 -7.09
C ASP A 75 -19.66 -6.28 -8.02
N GLY A 76 -18.95 -7.37 -8.30
CA GLY A 76 -17.75 -7.35 -9.15
C GLY A 76 -18.12 -7.09 -10.61
N GLU A 77 -19.15 -7.74 -11.13
CA GLU A 77 -19.67 -7.53 -12.47
C GLU A 77 -20.19 -6.10 -12.64
N PHE A 78 -20.92 -5.57 -11.65
CA PHE A 78 -21.40 -4.19 -11.67
C PHE A 78 -20.25 -3.20 -11.74
N LEU A 79 -19.22 -3.36 -10.89
CA LEU A 79 -18.06 -2.47 -10.89
C LEU A 79 -17.28 -2.55 -12.20
N ASN A 80 -17.10 -3.75 -12.76
CA ASN A 80 -16.43 -3.96 -14.05
C ASN A 80 -17.18 -3.29 -15.21
N SER A 81 -18.51 -3.30 -15.17
CA SER A 81 -19.39 -2.81 -16.24
C SER A 81 -19.99 -1.42 -15.99
N ILE A 82 -19.57 -0.69 -14.97
CA ILE A 82 -20.15 0.63 -14.60
C ILE A 82 -20.18 1.62 -15.77
N HIS A 83 -19.22 1.51 -16.70
CA HIS A 83 -19.14 2.32 -17.92
C HIS A 83 -20.35 2.18 -18.85
N ALA A 84 -21.18 1.13 -18.68
CA ALA A 84 -22.46 1.00 -19.38
C ALA A 84 -23.55 1.94 -18.82
N ASN A 85 -23.43 2.33 -17.54
CA ASN A 85 -24.41 3.14 -16.82
C ASN A 85 -23.92 4.57 -16.56
N LEU A 86 -22.63 4.85 -16.78
CA LEU A 86 -21.99 6.13 -16.48
C LEU A 86 -21.20 6.63 -17.68
N ALA A 87 -21.57 7.79 -18.21
CA ALA A 87 -20.80 8.43 -19.29
C ALA A 87 -19.40 8.88 -18.79
N ILE A 88 -18.39 8.74 -19.65
CA ILE A 88 -16.99 9.10 -19.34
C ILE A 88 -16.85 10.54 -18.82
N GLN A 89 -17.62 11.49 -19.38
CA GLN A 89 -17.59 12.91 -18.96
C GLN A 89 -18.07 13.12 -17.53
N LYS A 90 -18.83 12.17 -16.96
CA LYS A 90 -19.36 12.21 -15.59
C LYS A 90 -18.52 11.46 -14.58
N VAL A 91 -17.53 10.66 -15.02
CA VAL A 91 -16.74 9.79 -14.14
C VAL A 91 -16.01 10.57 -13.02
N ASN A 92 -15.48 11.75 -13.32
CA ASN A 92 -14.78 12.54 -12.32
C ASN A 92 -15.73 13.07 -11.23
N ALA A 93 -16.91 13.59 -11.61
CA ALA A 93 -17.91 14.06 -10.65
C ALA A 93 -18.43 12.91 -9.77
N PHE A 94 -18.70 11.76 -10.37
CA PHE A 94 -19.08 10.53 -9.69
C PHE A 94 -18.01 10.06 -8.71
N ARG A 95 -16.76 9.95 -9.15
CA ARG A 95 -15.61 9.57 -8.33
C ARG A 95 -15.43 10.51 -7.12
N VAL A 96 -15.51 11.82 -7.33
CA VAL A 96 -15.38 12.82 -6.26
C VAL A 96 -16.53 12.70 -5.25
N ALA A 97 -17.76 12.45 -5.70
CA ALA A 97 -18.90 12.23 -4.83
C ALA A 97 -18.68 10.99 -3.94
N LEU A 98 -18.36 9.84 -4.53
CA LEU A 98 -18.08 8.61 -3.78
C LEU A 98 -16.88 8.75 -2.84
N TYR A 99 -15.80 9.39 -3.30
CA TYR A 99 -14.63 9.68 -2.48
C TYR A 99 -15.01 10.46 -1.21
N ASN A 100 -15.86 11.49 -1.33
CA ASN A 100 -16.30 12.27 -0.18
C ASN A 100 -17.25 11.50 0.72
N LEU A 101 -18.20 10.74 0.16
CA LEU A 101 -19.12 9.89 0.93
C LEU A 101 -18.36 8.85 1.76
N LEU A 102 -17.42 8.12 1.13
CA LEU A 102 -16.61 7.10 1.79
C LEU A 102 -15.72 7.69 2.89
N ASN A 103 -14.99 8.77 2.59
CA ASN A 103 -14.11 9.40 3.57
C ASN A 103 -14.86 10.15 4.68
N GLY A 104 -16.16 10.36 4.54
CA GLY A 104 -17.05 10.82 5.59
C GLY A 104 -17.45 9.72 6.59
N GLN A 105 -17.20 8.45 6.27
CA GLN A 105 -17.56 7.31 7.12
C GLN A 105 -16.46 6.99 8.13
N SER A 106 -16.80 6.92 9.40
CA SER A 106 -15.83 6.61 10.47
C SER A 106 -15.22 5.21 10.36
N TRP A 107 -15.94 4.27 9.75
CA TRP A 107 -15.50 2.89 9.55
C TRP A 107 -14.51 2.73 8.37
N PHE A 108 -14.47 3.64 7.40
CA PHE A 108 -13.77 3.42 6.13
C PHE A 108 -12.26 3.30 6.29
N ARG A 109 -11.59 4.27 6.93
CA ARG A 109 -10.14 4.23 7.17
C ARG A 109 -9.71 3.03 8.03
N PRO A 110 -10.39 2.71 9.16
CA PRO A 110 -10.08 1.50 9.92
C PRO A 110 -10.24 0.22 9.09
N SER A 111 -11.34 0.07 8.36
CA SER A 111 -11.55 -1.11 7.51
C SER A 111 -10.44 -1.26 6.47
N TYR A 112 -10.08 -0.19 5.80
CA TYR A 112 -9.00 -0.18 4.81
C TYR A 112 -7.66 -0.61 5.42
N PHE A 113 -7.26 -0.05 6.56
CA PHE A 113 -6.05 -0.44 7.27
C PHE A 113 -6.01 -1.94 7.63
N TRP A 114 -7.14 -2.51 8.04
CA TRP A 114 -7.21 -3.92 8.43
C TRP A 114 -6.98 -4.89 7.26
N LEU A 115 -7.06 -4.43 6.01
CA LEU A 115 -6.86 -5.29 4.84
C LEU A 115 -5.39 -5.60 4.57
N GLY A 116 -4.47 -4.69 4.90
CA GLY A 116 -3.02 -4.88 4.73
C GLY A 116 -2.21 -4.85 6.02
N LYS A 117 -2.87 -4.93 7.18
CA LYS A 117 -2.27 -4.68 8.50
C LYS A 117 -1.00 -5.48 8.76
N SER A 118 -1.01 -6.79 8.51
CA SER A 118 0.14 -7.66 8.80
C SER A 118 1.38 -7.26 7.99
N ALA A 119 1.20 -6.99 6.70
CA ALA A 119 2.27 -6.55 5.84
C ALA A 119 2.75 -5.12 6.17
N LEU A 120 1.83 -4.22 6.54
CA LEU A 120 2.17 -2.87 6.98
C LEU A 120 2.99 -2.90 8.27
N GLU A 121 2.60 -3.72 9.26
CA GLU A 121 3.35 -3.86 10.52
C GLU A 121 4.74 -4.46 10.30
N THR A 122 4.89 -5.41 9.37
CA THR A 122 6.19 -5.99 9.02
C THR A 122 7.10 -4.98 8.30
N LEU A 123 6.59 -4.24 7.33
CA LEU A 123 7.40 -3.35 6.49
C LEU A 123 7.67 -1.99 7.12
N VAL A 124 6.75 -1.46 7.92
CA VAL A 124 6.80 -0.09 8.42
C VAL A 124 6.94 -0.03 9.94
N GLY A 125 6.27 -0.94 10.64
CA GLY A 125 6.24 -1.01 12.10
C GLY A 125 4.82 -0.93 12.65
N ASN A 126 4.69 -1.04 13.97
CA ASN A 126 3.40 -1.16 14.64
C ASN A 126 2.90 0.14 15.31
N GLU A 127 3.61 1.25 15.15
CA GLU A 127 3.16 2.61 15.46
C GLU A 127 3.13 3.41 14.16
N LEU A 128 1.92 3.58 13.65
CA LEU A 128 1.69 4.04 12.28
C LEU A 128 0.91 5.35 12.25
N ALA A 129 1.26 6.15 11.26
CA ALA A 129 0.45 7.23 10.74
C ALA A 129 -0.04 6.85 9.34
N MET A 130 -1.31 7.12 9.08
CA MET A 130 -1.98 6.88 7.82
C MET A 130 -2.43 8.21 7.21
N GLN A 131 -2.39 8.31 5.90
CA GLN A 131 -3.00 9.42 5.16
C GLN A 131 -4.43 9.67 5.66
N SER A 132 -4.80 10.95 5.82
CA SER A 132 -6.09 11.34 6.41
C SER A 132 -7.31 10.94 5.58
N ARG A 133 -7.11 10.68 4.29
CA ARG A 133 -8.14 10.20 3.37
C ARG A 133 -7.61 9.04 2.52
N VAL A 134 -8.46 8.08 2.21
CA VAL A 134 -8.20 7.01 1.25
C VAL A 134 -8.61 7.50 -0.13
N ASN A 135 -7.69 7.45 -1.09
CA ASN A 135 -7.97 7.85 -2.47
C ASN A 135 -8.78 6.77 -3.19
N LEU A 136 -9.69 7.21 -4.04
CA LEU A 136 -10.45 6.36 -4.95
C LEU A 136 -10.04 6.66 -6.39
N SER A 137 -9.68 5.62 -7.14
CA SER A 137 -9.43 5.68 -8.57
C SER A 137 -10.45 4.83 -9.32
N ILE A 138 -11.08 5.41 -10.34
CA ILE A 138 -11.96 4.72 -11.28
C ILE A 138 -11.41 5.01 -12.67
N GLN A 139 -11.09 3.97 -13.43
CA GLN A 139 -10.61 4.10 -14.80
C GLN A 139 -11.45 3.25 -15.73
N MET A 140 -12.25 3.92 -16.53
CA MET A 140 -13.10 3.29 -17.54
C MET A 140 -12.31 2.82 -18.76
N PRO A 141 -12.87 1.91 -19.57
CA PRO A 141 -12.31 1.60 -20.87
C PRO A 141 -12.18 2.86 -21.75
N ASN A 142 -11.02 3.03 -22.37
CA ASN A 142 -10.69 4.13 -23.27
C ASN A 142 -10.79 5.55 -22.64
N ASP A 143 -10.76 5.65 -21.33
CA ASP A 143 -10.78 6.93 -20.61
C ASP A 143 -9.35 7.48 -20.44
N GLU A 144 -9.08 8.60 -21.12
CA GLU A 144 -7.80 9.32 -21.03
C GLU A 144 -7.75 10.23 -19.79
N SER A 145 -8.91 10.63 -19.24
CA SER A 145 -8.99 11.56 -18.11
C SER A 145 -8.54 10.94 -16.78
N SER A 146 -8.48 9.61 -16.70
CA SER A 146 -8.04 8.84 -15.52
C SER A 146 -6.61 8.29 -15.66
N VAL A 147 -5.87 8.75 -16.67
CA VAL A 147 -4.45 8.41 -16.81
C VAL A 147 -3.65 9.15 -15.77
N LEU A 148 -2.79 8.42 -15.08
CA LEU A 148 -1.80 8.93 -14.17
C LEU A 148 -0.43 8.67 -14.79
N ASP A 149 0.17 9.72 -15.34
CA ASP A 149 1.46 9.67 -15.99
C ASP A 149 2.54 9.07 -15.08
N VAL A 150 3.66 8.63 -15.70
CA VAL A 150 4.80 8.12 -14.95
C VAL A 150 5.34 9.17 -13.99
N HIS A 151 5.40 8.82 -12.72
CA HIS A 151 5.88 9.68 -11.63
C HIS A 151 6.43 8.84 -10.48
N SER A 152 7.06 9.51 -9.54
CA SER A 152 7.32 9.01 -8.20
C SER A 152 6.61 9.94 -7.22
N ASP A 153 5.97 9.40 -6.21
CA ASP A 153 5.30 10.23 -5.19
C ASP A 153 6.27 11.18 -4.48
N THR A 154 7.55 10.80 -4.44
CA THR A 154 8.60 11.65 -3.84
C THR A 154 8.86 12.93 -4.62
N PHE A 155 8.39 13.04 -5.87
CA PHE A 155 8.43 14.29 -6.63
C PHE A 155 7.45 15.34 -6.06
N ASP A 156 6.39 14.92 -5.37
CA ASP A 156 5.41 15.77 -4.71
C ASP A 156 5.63 15.88 -3.19
N ALA A 157 6.90 15.97 -2.78
CA ALA A 157 7.32 16.17 -1.40
C ALA A 157 6.85 15.07 -0.41
N GLU A 158 6.49 13.88 -0.91
CA GLU A 158 6.31 12.72 -0.05
C GLU A 158 7.65 12.21 0.48
N THR A 159 7.64 11.63 1.69
CA THR A 159 8.85 11.06 2.28
C THR A 159 9.18 9.69 1.67
N PRO A 160 10.48 9.33 1.55
CA PRO A 160 10.86 7.98 1.18
C PRO A 160 10.64 6.94 2.29
N PHE A 161 10.32 7.36 3.52
CA PHE A 161 10.11 6.49 4.69
C PHE A 161 8.65 6.08 4.84
N GLN A 162 8.02 5.63 3.75
CA GLN A 162 6.62 5.22 3.74
C GLN A 162 6.36 4.14 2.68
N VAL A 163 5.18 3.56 2.74
CA VAL A 163 4.64 2.67 1.73
C VAL A 163 3.27 3.16 1.26
N VAL A 164 2.92 2.79 0.04
CA VAL A 164 1.56 2.92 -0.49
C VAL A 164 0.90 1.57 -0.41
N GLU A 165 -0.23 1.48 0.28
CA GLU A 165 -1.15 0.36 0.15
C GLU A 165 -2.11 0.68 -1.00
N TRP A 166 -2.23 -0.24 -1.95
CA TRP A 166 -3.12 -0.14 -3.09
C TRP A 166 -4.00 -1.39 -3.18
N LEU A 167 -5.31 -1.18 -3.20
CA LEU A 167 -6.31 -2.23 -3.11
C LEU A 167 -7.27 -2.16 -4.29
N PRO A 168 -7.30 -3.16 -5.19
CA PRO A 168 -8.30 -3.26 -6.23
C PRO A 168 -9.62 -3.83 -5.68
N LEU A 169 -10.74 -3.33 -6.19
CA LEU A 169 -12.08 -3.86 -5.89
C LEU A 169 -12.59 -4.85 -6.95
N VAL A 170 -11.82 -5.03 -8.01
CA VAL A 170 -12.03 -5.97 -9.12
C VAL A 170 -10.67 -6.52 -9.54
N ASP A 171 -10.63 -7.60 -10.31
CA ASP A 171 -9.38 -8.08 -10.89
C ASP A 171 -8.74 -7.00 -11.76
N VAL A 172 -7.42 -6.78 -11.61
CA VAL A 172 -6.67 -5.84 -12.42
C VAL A 172 -5.48 -6.52 -13.09
N TYR A 173 -5.32 -6.25 -14.37
CA TYR A 173 -4.35 -6.87 -15.25
C TYR A 173 -4.16 -6.02 -16.51
N ASP A 174 -3.10 -6.25 -17.26
CA ASP A 174 -2.78 -5.55 -18.49
C ASP A 174 -2.95 -4.02 -18.36
N THR A 175 -3.56 -3.36 -19.33
CA THR A 175 -3.79 -1.91 -19.31
C THR A 175 -4.85 -1.44 -18.30
N LYS A 176 -5.64 -2.36 -17.72
CA LYS A 176 -6.55 -2.10 -16.60
C LYS A 176 -5.79 -1.93 -15.27
N SER A 177 -4.49 -2.24 -15.25
CA SER A 177 -3.64 -2.15 -14.06
C SER A 177 -2.75 -0.90 -14.06
N MET A 178 -1.77 -0.92 -13.18
CA MET A 178 -0.67 0.03 -13.13
C MET A 178 0.64 -0.68 -13.42
N PHE A 179 1.66 0.09 -13.80
CA PHE A 179 3.02 -0.37 -13.95
C PHE A 179 3.91 0.21 -12.85
N ILE A 180 5.00 -0.49 -12.55
CA ILE A 180 6.08 -0.07 -11.67
C ILE A 180 7.40 -0.30 -12.38
N LEU A 181 8.37 0.59 -12.19
CA LEU A 181 9.76 0.38 -12.57
C LEU A 181 10.53 -0.17 -11.38
N PRO A 182 10.92 -1.48 -11.37
CA PRO A 182 11.60 -2.08 -10.23
C PRO A 182 13.02 -1.56 -10.03
N PRO A 183 13.60 -1.66 -8.80
CA PRO A 183 15.04 -1.53 -8.60
C PRO A 183 15.79 -2.64 -9.38
N PRO A 184 16.99 -2.47 -9.89
CA PRO A 184 17.83 -1.28 -9.98
C PRO A 184 17.51 -0.38 -11.20
N ALA A 185 16.58 -0.77 -12.08
CA ALA A 185 16.20 0.06 -13.24
C ALA A 185 15.69 1.44 -12.80
N ASN A 186 14.90 1.47 -11.73
CA ASN A 186 14.41 2.72 -11.13
C ASN A 186 15.55 3.62 -10.65
N GLN A 187 16.57 3.05 -10.00
CA GLN A 187 17.72 3.82 -9.53
C GLN A 187 18.50 4.43 -10.70
N ALA A 188 18.69 3.68 -11.78
CA ALA A 188 19.34 4.19 -12.99
C ALA A 188 18.52 5.31 -13.65
N ALA A 189 17.19 5.15 -13.74
CA ALA A 189 16.31 6.15 -14.31
C ALA A 189 16.28 7.46 -13.50
N PHE A 190 16.33 7.38 -12.17
CA PHE A 190 16.33 8.56 -11.28
C PHE A 190 17.51 9.50 -11.52
N LEU A 191 18.67 8.98 -11.93
CA LEU A 191 19.84 9.80 -12.26
C LEU A 191 19.58 10.75 -13.43
N ASN A 192 18.64 10.39 -14.32
CA ASN A 192 18.34 11.12 -15.56
C ASN A 192 16.89 11.62 -15.64
N VAL A 193 16.08 11.43 -14.58
CA VAL A 193 14.65 11.76 -14.64
C VAL A 193 14.39 13.24 -14.89
N LYS A 194 15.13 14.13 -14.23
CA LYS A 194 14.95 15.57 -14.38
C LYS A 194 15.22 16.05 -15.80
N PRO A 195 16.37 15.74 -16.46
CA PRO A 195 16.59 16.07 -17.86
C PRO A 195 15.51 15.53 -18.80
N LEU A 196 15.01 14.30 -18.56
CA LEU A 196 13.95 13.70 -19.40
C LEU A 196 12.62 14.46 -19.25
N LEU A 197 12.26 14.85 -18.01
CA LEU A 197 11.08 15.67 -17.74
C LEU A 197 11.17 17.05 -18.41
N GLU A 198 12.33 17.70 -18.38
CA GLU A 198 12.58 19.00 -19.03
C GLU A 198 12.52 18.91 -20.56
N GLN A 199 12.91 17.77 -21.16
CA GLN A 199 12.92 17.57 -22.61
C GLN A 199 11.56 17.22 -23.21
N GLY A 200 10.68 16.51 -22.46
CA GLY A 200 9.42 16.04 -23.04
C GLY A 200 8.41 15.55 -22.00
N GLY A 201 8.57 15.95 -20.75
CA GLY A 201 7.64 15.63 -19.69
C GLY A 201 7.57 14.13 -19.33
N PRO A 202 6.51 13.71 -18.63
CA PRO A 202 6.34 12.31 -18.23
C PRO A 202 6.31 11.32 -19.41
N ALA A 203 5.80 11.73 -20.57
CA ALA A 203 5.78 10.89 -21.76
C ALA A 203 7.20 10.52 -22.24
N ARG A 204 8.17 11.43 -22.11
CA ARG A 204 9.57 11.14 -22.43
C ARG A 204 10.19 10.16 -21.45
N VAL A 205 9.88 10.30 -20.16
CA VAL A 205 10.31 9.35 -19.12
C VAL A 205 9.73 7.97 -19.41
N PHE A 206 8.43 7.88 -19.68
CA PHE A 206 7.77 6.62 -20.02
C PHE A 206 8.43 5.93 -21.21
N HIS A 207 8.70 6.68 -22.28
CA HIS A 207 9.34 6.14 -23.49
C HIS A 207 10.73 5.54 -23.20
N GLU A 208 11.48 6.16 -22.28
CA GLU A 208 12.83 5.72 -21.92
C GLU A 208 12.82 4.41 -21.12
N VAL A 209 11.81 4.21 -20.24
CA VAL A 209 11.79 3.09 -19.30
C VAL A 209 10.79 1.98 -19.67
N LYS A 210 9.96 2.15 -20.71
CA LYS A 210 8.80 1.29 -21.01
C LYS A 210 9.14 -0.20 -21.13
N ASP A 211 10.32 -0.55 -21.65
CA ASP A 211 10.73 -1.93 -21.86
C ASP A 211 11.23 -2.61 -20.56
N GLN A 212 11.36 -1.85 -19.48
CA GLN A 212 11.78 -2.30 -18.17
C GLN A 212 10.65 -2.26 -17.13
N LEU A 213 9.46 -1.78 -17.53
CA LEU A 213 8.29 -1.69 -16.66
C LEU A 213 7.71 -3.07 -16.37
N VAL A 214 7.30 -3.27 -15.13
CA VAL A 214 6.50 -4.43 -14.73
C VAL A 214 5.04 -4.00 -14.63
N TRP A 215 4.21 -4.60 -15.47
CA TRP A 215 2.77 -4.47 -15.40
C TRP A 215 2.24 -5.40 -14.31
N LEU A 216 1.60 -4.83 -13.32
CA LEU A 216 1.14 -5.59 -12.16
C LEU A 216 -0.15 -6.34 -12.47
N ARG A 217 -0.25 -7.56 -11.98
CA ARG A 217 -1.49 -8.33 -11.93
C ARG A 217 -1.89 -8.50 -10.47
N VAL A 218 -2.99 -7.87 -10.07
CA VAL A 218 -3.49 -7.93 -8.70
C VAL A 218 -4.94 -8.38 -8.73
N PRO A 219 -5.21 -9.67 -8.45
CA PRO A 219 -6.58 -10.18 -8.35
C PRO A 219 -7.34 -9.53 -7.19
N TYR A 220 -8.66 -9.50 -7.28
CA TYR A 220 -9.52 -9.20 -6.15
C TYR A 220 -9.20 -10.15 -4.98
N GLY A 221 -9.21 -9.65 -3.77
CA GLY A 221 -8.78 -10.42 -2.58
C GLY A 221 -7.31 -10.24 -2.23
N LYS A 222 -6.55 -9.52 -3.07
CA LYS A 222 -5.14 -9.20 -2.79
C LYS A 222 -4.93 -7.70 -2.63
N VAL A 223 -3.90 -7.37 -1.86
CA VAL A 223 -3.40 -6.00 -1.66
C VAL A 223 -1.99 -5.89 -2.21
N LEU A 224 -1.72 -4.80 -2.89
CA LEU A 224 -0.38 -4.39 -3.32
C LEU A 224 0.17 -3.38 -2.32
N ILE A 225 1.38 -3.61 -1.82
CA ILE A 225 2.11 -2.62 -1.01
C ILE A 225 3.43 -2.32 -1.73
N PHE A 226 3.69 -1.05 -2.01
CA PHE A 226 4.89 -0.64 -2.75
C PHE A 226 5.53 0.62 -2.16
N THR A 227 6.82 0.81 -2.43
CA THR A 227 7.51 2.04 -2.04
C THR A 227 7.19 3.18 -3.01
N PRO A 228 6.84 4.38 -2.50
CA PRO A 228 6.52 5.54 -3.34
C PRO A 228 7.71 6.07 -4.15
N ASN A 229 8.91 5.54 -3.89
CA ASN A 229 10.14 5.93 -4.58
C ASN A 229 10.24 5.36 -6.00
N LEU A 230 9.45 4.33 -6.34
CA LEU A 230 9.46 3.76 -7.67
C LEU A 230 8.72 4.67 -8.65
N LEU A 231 9.26 4.78 -9.85
CA LEU A 231 8.50 5.30 -10.99
C LEU A 231 7.34 4.35 -11.27
N HIS A 232 6.15 4.90 -11.26
CA HIS A 232 4.92 4.14 -11.48
C HIS A 232 3.87 5.01 -12.18
N GLY A 233 2.80 4.39 -12.63
CA GLY A 233 1.70 5.07 -13.31
C GLY A 233 0.78 4.09 -14.01
N ASN A 234 -0.05 4.60 -14.90
CA ASN A 234 -0.89 3.80 -15.77
C ASN A 234 -0.96 4.43 -17.17
N ILE A 235 -1.58 3.73 -18.08
CA ILE A 235 -1.95 4.25 -19.40
C ILE A 235 -3.46 4.13 -19.60
N VAL A 236 -3.95 4.56 -20.75
CA VAL A 236 -5.36 4.37 -21.13
C VAL A 236 -5.73 2.89 -21.03
N ASN A 237 -6.78 2.58 -20.28
CA ASN A 237 -7.30 1.23 -20.14
C ASN A 237 -7.90 0.76 -21.46
N ARG A 238 -7.37 -0.31 -22.07
CA ARG A 238 -7.86 -0.94 -23.30
C ARG A 238 -8.64 -2.23 -23.04
N VAL A 239 -8.70 -2.67 -21.78
CA VAL A 239 -9.53 -3.80 -21.38
C VAL A 239 -11.01 -3.33 -21.33
N PRO A 240 -11.99 -4.14 -21.79
CA PRO A 240 -13.41 -3.74 -21.81
C PRO A 240 -14.08 -3.79 -20.43
N GLU A 241 -13.32 -3.53 -19.38
CA GLU A 241 -13.77 -3.54 -17.98
C GLU A 241 -13.23 -2.32 -17.25
N THR A 242 -13.99 -1.79 -16.30
CA THR A 242 -13.58 -0.64 -15.49
C THR A 242 -12.70 -1.07 -14.32
N ARG A 243 -11.60 -0.36 -14.09
CA ARG A 243 -10.78 -0.50 -12.88
C ARG A 243 -11.36 0.32 -11.74
N TRP A 244 -11.39 -0.29 -10.57
CA TRP A 244 -11.66 0.36 -9.29
C TRP A 244 -10.55 0.04 -8.32
N SER A 245 -9.99 1.05 -7.69
CA SER A 245 -8.96 0.84 -6.68
C SER A 245 -8.94 1.94 -5.64
N PHE A 246 -8.56 1.56 -4.43
CA PHE A 246 -8.20 2.47 -3.36
C PHE A 246 -6.70 2.56 -3.20
N ASN A 247 -6.20 3.68 -2.70
CA ASN A 247 -4.84 3.78 -2.19
C ASN A 247 -4.75 4.75 -1.01
N ALA A 248 -3.86 4.43 -0.08
CA ALA A 248 -3.45 5.34 0.99
C ALA A 248 -2.00 5.07 1.37
N ARG A 249 -1.36 6.08 1.95
CA ARG A 249 0.04 6.01 2.38
C ARG A 249 0.12 5.77 3.86
N PHE A 250 1.08 4.92 4.25
CA PHE A 250 1.39 4.55 5.64
C PHE A 250 2.86 4.76 5.92
N LYS A 251 3.17 5.23 7.12
CA LYS A 251 4.52 5.43 7.59
C LYS A 251 4.63 5.22 9.08
N GLY A 252 5.84 5.01 9.58
CA GLY A 252 6.10 4.99 11.02
C GLY A 252 5.77 6.34 11.65
N LEU A 253 5.12 6.32 12.80
CA LEU A 253 4.65 7.53 13.48
C LEU A 253 5.78 8.52 13.76
N PHE A 254 6.97 8.02 14.07
CA PHE A 254 8.16 8.80 14.44
C PHE A 254 9.20 8.89 13.33
N THR A 255 8.89 8.45 12.11
CA THR A 255 9.80 8.58 10.96
C THR A 255 9.72 9.99 10.36
N PRO A 256 10.76 10.45 9.64
CA PRO A 256 10.73 11.75 8.98
C PRO A 256 9.50 11.92 8.09
N TYR A 257 8.83 13.07 8.21
CA TYR A 257 7.74 13.47 7.33
C TYR A 257 8.29 14.21 6.11
N GLY A 258 7.52 14.29 5.04
CA GLY A 258 7.86 15.04 3.84
C GLY A 258 7.80 16.56 4.04
N GLY A 259 7.45 17.29 2.97
CA GLY A 259 7.29 18.74 3.06
C GLY A 259 6.20 19.17 4.05
N PRO A 260 6.10 20.47 4.37
CA PRO A 260 5.17 20.99 5.40
C PRO A 260 3.72 20.58 5.18
N ALA A 261 3.28 20.48 3.92
CA ALA A 261 1.93 20.03 3.57
C ALA A 261 1.67 18.54 3.87
N LYS A 262 2.73 17.75 4.08
CA LYS A 262 2.66 16.31 4.38
C LYS A 262 2.93 15.99 5.85
N SER A 263 2.57 16.89 6.75
CA SER A 263 2.84 16.80 8.18
C SER A 263 1.88 15.90 8.94
N LEU A 264 2.29 15.51 10.14
CA LEU A 264 1.45 14.82 11.12
C LEU A 264 0.40 15.81 11.70
N GLY A 265 -0.82 15.33 11.91
CA GLY A 265 -1.93 16.13 12.40
C GLY A 265 -2.77 16.81 11.30
N GLY A 266 -2.28 16.80 10.07
CA GLY A 266 -2.99 17.33 8.89
C GLY A 266 -3.16 16.26 7.82
N TYR A 267 -2.15 16.09 6.97
CA TYR A 267 -2.18 15.10 5.89
C TYR A 267 -2.06 13.67 6.40
N TYR A 268 -1.26 13.43 7.45
CA TYR A 268 -1.12 12.15 8.14
C TYR A 268 -1.73 12.22 9.53
N LEU A 269 -2.49 11.18 9.90
CA LEU A 269 -3.07 11.04 11.23
C LEU A 269 -2.55 9.78 11.91
N PRO A 270 -2.21 9.83 13.22
CA PRO A 270 -1.86 8.63 13.98
C PRO A 270 -3.02 7.63 13.95
N ILE A 271 -2.74 6.35 13.75
CA ILE A 271 -3.75 5.29 13.77
C ILE A 271 -3.46 4.24 14.83
N THR A 272 -2.19 3.88 15.02
CA THR A 272 -1.77 2.92 16.04
C THR A 272 -0.68 3.54 16.91
N THR A 273 -1.02 3.88 18.17
CA THR A 273 -0.09 4.49 19.12
C THR A 273 -0.03 3.65 20.39
N LYS A 274 1.17 3.20 20.76
CA LYS A 274 1.37 2.38 21.96
C LYS A 274 1.26 3.22 23.24
N ALA A 275 1.01 2.53 24.37
CA ALA A 275 0.81 3.20 25.66
C ALA A 275 2.03 4.05 26.06
N VAL A 276 3.25 3.55 25.89
CA VAL A 276 4.48 4.28 26.23
C VAL A 276 4.63 5.56 25.40
N SER A 277 4.28 5.50 24.11
CA SER A 277 4.33 6.68 23.23
C SER A 277 3.31 7.73 23.62
N ARG A 278 2.10 7.31 24.06
CA ARG A 278 1.10 8.23 24.62
C ARG A 278 1.60 8.92 25.88
N VAL A 279 2.27 8.17 26.80
CA VAL A 279 2.90 8.73 27.98
C VAL A 279 3.95 9.76 27.60
N GLY A 280 4.87 9.41 26.65
CA GLY A 280 5.92 10.32 26.20
C GLY A 280 5.38 11.59 25.53
N MET A 281 4.36 11.48 24.67
CA MET A 281 3.73 12.64 24.03
C MET A 281 3.01 13.56 25.03
N ALA A 282 2.53 13.03 26.13
CA ALA A 282 1.88 13.79 27.20
C ALA A 282 2.89 14.37 28.21
N TYR A 283 4.15 13.92 28.20
CA TYR A 283 5.16 14.36 29.17
C TYR A 283 5.42 15.86 29.05
N ARG A 284 5.63 16.48 30.20
CA ARG A 284 6.09 17.85 30.33
C ARG A 284 7.25 17.85 31.34
N ALA A 285 8.40 18.32 30.89
CA ALA A 285 9.56 18.44 31.78
C ALA A 285 9.22 19.37 32.96
N PRO A 286 9.63 19.04 34.20
CA PRO A 286 9.58 19.97 35.32
C PRO A 286 10.37 21.23 35.05
N GLU A 287 10.00 22.34 35.72
CA GLU A 287 10.76 23.60 35.59
C GLU A 287 12.25 23.41 35.94
N GLY A 288 13.14 23.93 35.14
CA GLY A 288 14.60 23.78 35.29
C GLY A 288 15.20 22.50 34.68
N PHE A 289 14.38 21.59 34.12
CA PHE A 289 14.84 20.43 33.36
C PHE A 289 14.58 20.60 31.87
N ASN A 290 15.56 20.33 31.05
CA ASN A 290 15.40 20.29 29.58
C ASN A 290 14.92 18.88 29.17
N ALA A 291 13.95 18.82 28.29
CA ALA A 291 13.47 17.59 27.68
C ALA A 291 14.35 17.22 26.48
#